data_4c475b0239220678c4bda5a7b03cc9d3
#
_entry.id   4c475b0239220678c4bda5a7b03cc9d3
#
_cell.length_a   1.000
_cell.length_b   1.000
_cell.length_c   1.000
_cell.angle_alpha   90.00
_cell.angle_beta   90.00
_cell.angle_gamma   90.00
#
_symmetry.space_group_name_H-M   'P 1'
#
loop_
_entity.id
_entity.type
_entity.pdbx_description
1 polymer ?
#
loop_
_entity_poly.entity_id
_entity_poly.type
_entity_poly.pdbx_seq_one_letter_code
_entity_poly.pdbx_strand_id
1 'polypeptide(L)'
;MAGAIVVNVNNALPHFPNAIRPDTQNTYLPYAHALLTDKLAFFGDARSLRVAPMSYIYPALFGADPEAIKIGNTVVSCIIVLIMFRLGSLLHSRPAGIVAAFLYAASPILAEFKPVILSEPPFIFFTALWLMAVAEIVCGRKAFVPLAGIACGLMILTRGTYIYFLYATLVITLFMSWKGYMQQTGRQLFVAHLLALLFPLLFIIKNWIVFGYPGLATGVGAALYFGSHPLTDGYEAPYFLLGYDIGAVTHEFSSLSIEGDSLLKGVAILMLKQQTLSHILAVYFQKTFAFIFTTKAVLLDTVWNQRSLRIFEVILAVPGLLSLRPRLMRWFLGGALVYQILVHIPMLYNPRYSVGALEIPLILLASIGFTHLLTGWKHQHRTMLRLTLVFTFIIAAITAGELHRHYSQALMPDILSVPHVKMYQWPKKVLATLTGNGVVAQGNGAYRNTEKQWSLDIPIPELALSKNEEYYVYSINMTAQTNRFGQSCGLGTVYFRTVDEPGFVEPKSLHFRIVSNGEPHYYHFSATYGLSPIFPTKAGFLRVAGRCPRDSQIQLDNIVLSLSRVAQTYRNLYLNQAK
;
A
#
# COMPACT_ATOMS: atom_id res chain seq x y z
N MET A 1 -10.93 -28.02 -12.40
CA MET A 1 -10.20 -26.87 -12.98
C MET A 1 -11.11 -25.94 -13.78
N ALA A 2 -11.92 -26.44 -14.71
CA ALA A 2 -12.87 -25.61 -15.48
C ALA A 2 -13.74 -24.74 -14.56
N GLY A 3 -14.34 -25.31 -13.52
CA GLY A 3 -15.12 -24.53 -12.54
C GLY A 3 -14.34 -23.40 -11.86
N ALA A 4 -13.07 -23.61 -11.50
CA ALA A 4 -12.23 -22.55 -10.93
C ALA A 4 -11.96 -21.42 -11.94
N ILE A 5 -11.76 -21.75 -13.23
CA ILE A 5 -11.59 -20.74 -14.28
C ILE A 5 -12.88 -19.91 -14.45
N VAL A 6 -14.04 -20.54 -14.47
CA VAL A 6 -15.33 -19.83 -14.55
C VAL A 6 -15.50 -18.90 -13.34
N VAL A 7 -15.25 -19.38 -12.13
CA VAL A 7 -15.29 -18.54 -10.92
C VAL A 7 -14.31 -17.37 -11.02
N ASN A 8 -13.10 -17.60 -11.53
CA ASN A 8 -12.10 -16.55 -11.71
C ASN A 8 -12.55 -15.43 -12.64
N VAL A 9 -13.12 -15.78 -13.79
CA VAL A 9 -13.67 -14.83 -14.78
C VAL A 9 -14.84 -14.05 -14.18
N ASN A 10 -15.81 -14.76 -13.58
CA ASN A 10 -16.97 -14.13 -12.96
C ASN A 10 -16.59 -13.18 -11.82
N ASN A 11 -15.51 -13.46 -11.11
CA ASN A 11 -14.99 -12.60 -10.05
C ASN A 11 -14.26 -11.35 -10.59
N ALA A 12 -13.71 -11.41 -11.80
CA ALA A 12 -13.04 -10.28 -12.46
C ALA A 12 -14.01 -9.31 -13.16
N LEU A 13 -15.07 -9.82 -13.81
CA LEU A 13 -15.97 -9.03 -14.66
C LEU A 13 -16.57 -7.79 -13.98
N PRO A 14 -17.06 -7.82 -12.72
CA PRO A 14 -17.63 -6.65 -12.06
C PRO A 14 -16.64 -5.49 -11.89
N HIS A 15 -15.32 -5.75 -11.98
CA HIS A 15 -14.28 -4.76 -11.79
C HIS A 15 -13.76 -4.13 -13.09
N PHE A 16 -14.23 -4.60 -14.26
CA PHE A 16 -13.85 -4.06 -15.58
C PHE A 16 -14.10 -2.55 -15.72
N PRO A 17 -15.25 -1.98 -15.28
CA PRO A 17 -15.48 -0.54 -15.38
C PRO A 17 -14.46 0.30 -14.59
N ASN A 18 -13.95 -0.26 -13.48
CA ASN A 18 -13.02 0.41 -12.56
C ASN A 18 -11.55 -0.02 -12.77
N ALA A 19 -11.23 -0.67 -13.89
CA ALA A 19 -9.87 -1.17 -14.16
C ALA A 19 -8.86 -0.06 -14.50
N ILE A 20 -9.35 1.10 -14.95
CA ILE A 20 -8.52 2.27 -15.25
C ILE A 20 -8.39 3.12 -13.97
N ARG A 21 -7.17 3.34 -13.54
CA ARG A 21 -6.83 4.11 -12.34
C ARG A 21 -6.06 5.39 -12.74
N PRO A 22 -5.89 6.37 -11.83
CA PRO A 22 -5.08 7.57 -12.12
C PRO A 22 -3.68 7.25 -12.64
N ASP A 23 -2.97 6.29 -12.05
CA ASP A 23 -1.65 5.85 -12.53
C ASP A 23 -1.72 5.29 -13.96
N THR A 24 -2.82 4.61 -14.31
CA THR A 24 -3.04 4.08 -15.66
C THR A 24 -3.11 5.21 -16.67
N GLN A 25 -3.93 6.24 -16.39
CA GLN A 25 -4.18 7.37 -17.29
C GLN A 25 -2.97 8.31 -17.40
N ASN A 26 -2.30 8.56 -16.27
CA ASN A 26 -1.26 9.58 -16.20
C ASN A 26 0.16 9.03 -16.47
N THR A 27 0.35 7.70 -16.39
CA THR A 27 1.68 7.11 -16.46
C THR A 27 1.74 5.91 -17.38
N TYR A 28 1.03 4.83 -17.10
CA TYR A 28 1.27 3.54 -17.78
C TYR A 28 0.88 3.55 -19.24
N LEU A 29 -0.32 4.01 -19.59
CA LEU A 29 -0.75 4.10 -20.98
C LEU A 29 0.03 5.16 -21.78
N PRO A 30 0.21 6.41 -21.28
CA PRO A 30 1.02 7.39 -22.00
C PRO A 30 2.45 6.92 -22.27
N TYR A 31 3.09 6.21 -21.30
CA TYR A 31 4.44 5.70 -21.48
C TYR A 31 4.49 4.52 -22.44
N ALA A 32 3.48 3.64 -22.41
CA ALA A 32 3.36 2.57 -23.38
C ALA A 32 3.17 3.09 -24.81
N HIS A 33 2.32 4.10 -25.00
CA HIS A 33 2.15 4.78 -26.29
C HIS A 33 3.45 5.45 -26.77
N ALA A 34 4.15 6.17 -25.88
CA ALA A 34 5.43 6.78 -26.24
C ALA A 34 6.47 5.72 -26.65
N LEU A 35 6.53 4.58 -25.94
CA LEU A 35 7.40 3.45 -26.29
C LEU A 35 7.06 2.87 -27.67
N LEU A 36 5.78 2.76 -28.01
CA LEU A 36 5.34 2.24 -29.32
C LEU A 36 5.61 3.21 -30.46
N THR A 37 5.53 4.52 -30.20
CA THR A 37 5.74 5.57 -31.20
C THR A 37 7.23 5.71 -31.56
N ASP A 38 8.09 5.88 -30.55
CA ASP A 38 9.54 5.97 -30.75
C ASP A 38 10.29 5.37 -29.55
N LYS A 39 10.79 4.16 -29.75
CA LYS A 39 11.48 3.41 -28.70
C LYS A 39 12.76 4.08 -28.22
N LEU A 40 13.57 4.61 -29.16
CA LEU A 40 14.86 5.21 -28.82
C LEU A 40 14.69 6.53 -28.10
N ALA A 41 13.79 7.41 -28.59
CA ALA A 41 13.46 8.65 -27.92
C ALA A 41 12.90 8.41 -26.52
N PHE A 42 12.00 7.42 -26.33
CA PHE A 42 11.43 7.10 -25.03
C PHE A 42 12.48 6.60 -24.04
N PHE A 43 13.39 5.71 -24.44
CA PHE A 43 14.46 5.23 -23.57
C PHE A 43 15.52 6.29 -23.25
N GLY A 44 15.64 7.32 -24.07
CA GLY A 44 16.44 8.53 -23.82
C GLY A 44 15.74 9.57 -22.95
N ASP A 45 14.44 9.44 -22.71
CA ASP A 45 13.63 10.37 -21.89
C ASP A 45 13.65 9.95 -20.42
N ALA A 46 13.86 10.92 -19.51
CA ALA A 46 13.86 10.70 -18.07
C ALA A 46 12.53 10.13 -17.54
N ARG A 47 11.42 10.26 -18.28
CA ARG A 47 10.15 9.62 -17.95
C ARG A 47 10.27 8.10 -17.86
N SER A 48 11.16 7.48 -18.65
CA SER A 48 11.41 6.04 -18.60
C SER A 48 12.00 5.55 -17.26
N LEU A 49 12.48 6.46 -16.40
CA LEU A 49 12.96 6.17 -15.04
C LEU A 49 11.88 6.22 -13.97
N ARG A 50 10.74 6.87 -14.22
CA ARG A 50 9.74 7.17 -13.17
C ARG A 50 9.02 5.94 -12.64
N VAL A 51 8.97 4.86 -13.42
CA VAL A 51 8.34 3.59 -13.06
C VAL A 51 9.19 2.42 -13.52
N ALA A 52 8.98 1.27 -12.89
CA ALA A 52 9.67 0.03 -13.28
C ALA A 52 9.34 -0.36 -14.74
N PRO A 53 10.30 -0.89 -15.51
CA PRO A 53 10.19 -1.06 -16.97
C PRO A 53 8.96 -1.83 -17.46
N MET A 54 8.57 -2.89 -16.76
CA MET A 54 7.38 -3.67 -17.15
C MET A 54 6.06 -2.89 -16.98
N SER A 55 6.04 -1.78 -16.23
CA SER A 55 4.85 -0.95 -16.09
C SER A 55 4.44 -0.27 -17.40
N TYR A 56 5.35 -0.08 -18.34
CA TYR A 56 5.07 0.43 -19.69
C TYR A 56 5.30 -0.60 -20.79
N ILE A 57 6.22 -1.55 -20.62
CA ILE A 57 6.46 -2.63 -21.61
C ILE A 57 5.25 -3.56 -21.67
N TYR A 58 4.70 -3.96 -20.53
CA TYR A 58 3.57 -4.89 -20.48
C TYR A 58 2.32 -4.33 -21.18
N PRO A 59 1.85 -3.10 -20.90
CA PRO A 59 0.76 -2.50 -21.67
C PRO A 59 1.07 -2.34 -23.15
N ALA A 60 2.33 -2.05 -23.52
CA ALA A 60 2.73 -1.94 -24.92
C ALA A 60 2.61 -3.27 -25.70
N LEU A 61 2.75 -4.44 -25.04
CA LEU A 61 2.51 -5.74 -25.67
C LEU A 61 1.07 -5.92 -26.18
N PHE A 62 0.12 -5.14 -25.61
CA PHE A 62 -1.29 -5.11 -26.01
C PHE A 62 -1.63 -3.87 -26.88
N GLY A 63 -0.62 -3.23 -27.50
CA GLY A 63 -0.83 -2.01 -28.27
C GLY A 63 -1.24 -0.79 -27.45
N ALA A 64 -1.06 -0.84 -26.13
CA ALA A 64 -1.55 0.15 -25.17
C ALA A 64 -3.08 0.38 -25.22
N ASP A 65 -3.83 -0.58 -25.78
CA ASP A 65 -5.29 -0.57 -25.79
C ASP A 65 -5.86 -1.05 -24.45
N PRO A 66 -6.65 -0.23 -23.73
CA PRO A 66 -7.18 -0.59 -22.42
C PRO A 66 -8.05 -1.87 -22.41
N GLU A 67 -8.84 -2.09 -23.47
CA GLU A 67 -9.72 -3.28 -23.52
C GLU A 67 -8.89 -4.55 -23.75
N ALA A 68 -7.92 -4.50 -24.65
CA ALA A 68 -7.01 -5.63 -24.88
C ALA A 68 -6.20 -5.97 -23.60
N ILE A 69 -5.77 -4.95 -22.84
CA ILE A 69 -5.04 -5.17 -21.58
C ILE A 69 -5.94 -5.83 -20.53
N LYS A 70 -7.19 -5.37 -20.33
CA LYS A 70 -8.13 -5.97 -19.38
C LYS A 70 -8.40 -7.44 -19.68
N ILE A 71 -8.64 -7.75 -20.96
CA ILE A 71 -8.85 -9.12 -21.42
C ILE A 71 -7.58 -9.93 -21.19
N GLY A 72 -6.40 -9.41 -21.59
CA GLY A 72 -5.11 -10.06 -21.39
C GLY A 72 -4.83 -10.35 -19.91
N ASN A 73 -5.08 -9.39 -19.03
CA ASN A 73 -4.94 -9.56 -17.58
C ASN A 73 -5.86 -10.67 -17.03
N THR A 74 -7.08 -10.76 -17.55
CA THR A 74 -8.03 -11.81 -17.15
C THR A 74 -7.57 -13.19 -17.63
N VAL A 75 -7.04 -13.30 -18.85
CA VAL A 75 -6.42 -14.54 -19.37
C VAL A 75 -5.21 -14.93 -18.51
N VAL A 76 -4.33 -13.99 -18.22
CA VAL A 76 -3.17 -14.19 -17.32
C VAL A 76 -3.63 -14.69 -15.95
N SER A 77 -4.71 -14.12 -15.39
CA SER A 77 -5.31 -14.59 -14.14
C SER A 77 -5.82 -16.03 -14.23
N CYS A 78 -6.39 -16.46 -15.36
CA CYS A 78 -6.76 -17.87 -15.57
C CYS A 78 -5.54 -18.79 -15.62
N ILE A 79 -4.43 -18.35 -16.20
CA ILE A 79 -3.17 -19.12 -16.19
C ILE A 79 -2.66 -19.26 -14.74
N ILE A 80 -2.77 -18.21 -13.90
CA ILE A 80 -2.39 -18.29 -12.49
C ILE A 80 -3.23 -19.36 -11.76
N VAL A 81 -4.52 -19.52 -12.05
CA VAL A 81 -5.34 -20.61 -11.48
C VAL A 81 -4.70 -21.98 -11.73
N LEU A 82 -4.19 -22.22 -12.96
CA LEU A 82 -3.49 -23.46 -13.32
C LEU A 82 -2.15 -23.60 -12.60
N ILE A 83 -1.39 -22.50 -12.48
CA ILE A 83 -0.14 -22.46 -11.73
C ILE A 83 -0.37 -22.79 -10.26
N MET A 84 -1.39 -22.20 -9.62
CA MET A 84 -1.74 -22.47 -8.22
C MET A 84 -2.13 -23.92 -7.98
N PHE A 85 -2.93 -24.51 -8.89
CA PHE A 85 -3.20 -25.95 -8.87
C PHE A 85 -1.91 -26.76 -8.93
N ARG A 86 -0.99 -26.41 -9.85
CA ARG A 86 0.27 -27.13 -10.04
C ARG A 86 1.16 -27.01 -8.80
N LEU A 87 1.31 -25.81 -8.24
CA LEU A 87 2.10 -25.55 -7.04
C LEU A 87 1.61 -26.34 -5.84
N GLY A 88 0.31 -26.25 -5.52
CA GLY A 88 -0.28 -26.98 -4.39
C GLY A 88 -0.16 -28.51 -4.55
N SER A 89 -0.37 -28.99 -5.79
CA SER A 89 -0.22 -30.42 -6.11
C SER A 89 1.21 -30.91 -6.01
N LEU A 90 2.18 -30.10 -6.43
CA LEU A 90 3.60 -30.43 -6.39
C LEU A 90 4.17 -30.42 -4.98
N LEU A 91 3.80 -29.41 -4.18
CA LEU A 91 4.39 -29.16 -2.87
C LEU A 91 3.72 -29.92 -1.75
N HIS A 92 2.52 -30.43 -1.95
CA HIS A 92 1.80 -31.17 -0.92
C HIS A 92 0.95 -32.31 -1.50
N SER A 93 -0.18 -32.00 -2.16
CA SER A 93 -1.11 -33.01 -2.67
C SER A 93 -2.07 -32.43 -3.71
N ARG A 94 -2.68 -33.29 -4.53
CA ARG A 94 -3.68 -32.87 -5.52
C ARG A 94 -4.88 -32.11 -4.90
N PRO A 95 -5.43 -32.51 -3.73
CA PRO A 95 -6.43 -31.70 -3.04
C PRO A 95 -5.93 -30.30 -2.66
N ALA A 96 -4.69 -30.15 -2.18
CA ALA A 96 -4.12 -28.83 -1.90
C ALA A 96 -4.03 -27.95 -3.15
N GLY A 97 -3.69 -28.55 -4.29
CA GLY A 97 -3.72 -27.85 -5.58
C GLY A 97 -5.12 -27.37 -5.97
N ILE A 98 -6.16 -28.20 -5.78
CA ILE A 98 -7.54 -27.82 -6.05
C ILE A 98 -7.95 -26.66 -5.15
N VAL A 99 -7.68 -26.74 -3.84
CA VAL A 99 -8.01 -25.69 -2.88
C VAL A 99 -7.28 -24.39 -3.23
N ALA A 100 -5.98 -24.44 -3.57
CA ALA A 100 -5.20 -23.27 -3.97
C ALA A 100 -5.78 -22.58 -5.21
N ALA A 101 -6.15 -23.35 -6.22
CA ALA A 101 -6.79 -22.84 -7.44
C ALA A 101 -8.14 -22.16 -7.16
N PHE A 102 -8.98 -22.75 -6.30
CA PHE A 102 -10.26 -22.17 -5.93
C PHE A 102 -10.12 -20.94 -5.03
N LEU A 103 -9.24 -20.96 -4.04
CA LEU A 103 -8.99 -19.80 -3.19
C LEU A 103 -8.48 -18.60 -4.02
N TYR A 104 -7.57 -18.83 -4.96
CA TYR A 104 -7.14 -17.78 -5.87
C TYR A 104 -8.29 -17.27 -6.75
N ALA A 105 -9.04 -18.18 -7.37
CA ALA A 105 -10.13 -17.85 -8.29
C ALA A 105 -11.23 -17.05 -7.60
N ALA A 106 -11.62 -17.44 -6.38
CA ALA A 106 -12.70 -16.85 -5.61
C ALA A 106 -12.26 -15.68 -4.69
N SER A 107 -10.95 -15.38 -4.59
CA SER A 107 -10.45 -14.36 -3.69
C SER A 107 -11.07 -12.99 -3.95
N PRO A 108 -11.83 -12.41 -3.00
CA PRO A 108 -12.35 -11.05 -3.11
C PRO A 108 -11.25 -10.00 -2.97
N ILE A 109 -10.08 -10.36 -2.42
CA ILE A 109 -8.91 -9.47 -2.31
C ILE A 109 -8.29 -9.25 -3.68
N LEU A 110 -8.20 -10.32 -4.49
CA LEU A 110 -7.62 -10.28 -5.83
C LEU A 110 -8.61 -9.81 -6.90
N ALA A 111 -9.92 -9.80 -6.62
CA ALA A 111 -10.95 -9.56 -7.62
C ALA A 111 -10.73 -8.29 -8.43
N GLU A 112 -10.49 -7.17 -7.75
CA GLU A 112 -10.27 -5.87 -8.40
C GLU A 112 -8.92 -5.79 -9.15
N PHE A 113 -7.93 -6.61 -8.76
CA PHE A 113 -6.61 -6.61 -9.38
C PHE A 113 -6.51 -7.51 -10.62
N LYS A 114 -7.49 -8.36 -10.89
CA LYS A 114 -7.47 -9.25 -12.06
C LYS A 114 -7.53 -8.49 -13.38
N PRO A 115 -8.48 -7.54 -13.60
CA PRO A 115 -8.55 -6.78 -14.83
C PRO A 115 -7.78 -5.45 -14.81
N VAL A 116 -7.30 -4.98 -13.65
CA VAL A 116 -6.74 -3.62 -13.48
C VAL A 116 -5.52 -3.39 -14.38
N ILE A 117 -5.41 -2.16 -14.92
CA ILE A 117 -4.28 -1.78 -15.76
C ILE A 117 -3.22 -1.10 -14.88
N LEU A 118 -2.54 -1.92 -14.08
CA LEU A 118 -1.48 -1.51 -13.18
C LEU A 118 -0.35 -2.56 -13.20
N SER A 119 0.67 -2.37 -12.35
CA SER A 119 1.79 -3.32 -12.24
C SER A 119 1.43 -4.62 -11.50
N GLU A 120 0.29 -4.69 -10.81
CA GLU A 120 -0.12 -5.84 -10.00
C GLU A 120 -0.36 -7.12 -10.83
N PRO A 121 -1.16 -7.12 -11.90
CA PRO A 121 -1.40 -8.34 -12.68
C PRO A 121 -0.13 -9.02 -13.20
N PRO A 122 0.77 -8.33 -13.93
CA PRO A 122 2.01 -8.95 -14.37
C PRO A 122 2.93 -9.33 -13.21
N PHE A 123 2.96 -8.56 -12.13
CA PHE A 123 3.76 -8.89 -10.96
C PHE A 123 3.30 -10.19 -10.28
N ILE A 124 1.99 -10.34 -10.04
CA ILE A 124 1.38 -11.55 -9.46
C ILE A 124 1.64 -12.75 -10.36
N PHE A 125 1.52 -12.57 -11.68
CA PHE A 125 1.78 -13.62 -12.66
C PHE A 125 3.23 -14.10 -12.63
N PHE A 126 4.18 -13.18 -12.74
CA PHE A 126 5.59 -13.55 -12.73
C PHE A 126 6.04 -14.12 -11.39
N THR A 127 5.46 -13.64 -10.28
CA THR A 127 5.68 -14.22 -8.94
C THR A 127 5.20 -15.67 -8.87
N ALA A 128 3.98 -15.95 -9.33
CA ALA A 128 3.43 -17.31 -9.36
C ALA A 128 4.25 -18.25 -10.27
N LEU A 129 4.63 -17.76 -11.45
CA LEU A 129 5.42 -18.50 -12.42
C LEU A 129 6.83 -18.83 -11.90
N TRP A 130 7.48 -17.83 -11.27
CA TRP A 130 8.77 -18.00 -10.64
C TRP A 130 8.72 -19.01 -9.48
N LEU A 131 7.74 -18.90 -8.57
CA LEU A 131 7.56 -19.85 -7.48
C LEU A 131 7.33 -21.28 -8.00
N MET A 132 6.53 -21.43 -9.06
CA MET A 132 6.29 -22.73 -9.68
C MET A 132 7.60 -23.31 -10.26
N ALA A 133 8.35 -22.50 -11.01
CA ALA A 133 9.60 -22.95 -11.61
C ALA A 133 10.64 -23.31 -10.54
N VAL A 134 10.76 -22.54 -9.47
CA VAL A 134 11.62 -22.85 -8.31
C VAL A 134 11.18 -24.16 -7.65
N ALA A 135 9.88 -24.36 -7.42
CA ALA A 135 9.35 -25.60 -6.83
C ALA A 135 9.68 -26.83 -7.72
N GLU A 136 9.55 -26.70 -9.04
CA GLU A 136 9.90 -27.76 -9.99
C GLU A 136 11.40 -28.09 -9.96
N ILE A 137 12.28 -27.07 -9.86
CA ILE A 137 13.73 -27.28 -9.70
C ILE A 137 14.03 -28.01 -8.41
N VAL A 138 13.42 -27.58 -7.29
CA VAL A 138 13.60 -28.22 -5.98
C VAL A 138 13.10 -29.66 -5.96
N CYS A 139 12.11 -29.99 -6.80
CA CYS A 139 11.64 -31.36 -7.04
C CYS A 139 12.47 -32.12 -8.11
N GLY A 140 13.61 -31.59 -8.52
CA GLY A 140 14.58 -32.28 -9.41
C GLY A 140 14.40 -32.02 -10.91
N ARG A 141 13.53 -31.13 -11.34
CA ARG A 141 13.25 -30.82 -12.75
C ARG A 141 14.09 -29.68 -13.29
N LYS A 142 15.33 -29.96 -13.70
CA LYS A 142 16.28 -28.96 -14.22
C LYS A 142 15.82 -28.16 -15.45
N ALA A 143 14.88 -28.69 -16.24
CA ALA A 143 14.34 -28.00 -17.41
C ALA A 143 13.64 -26.66 -17.06
N PHE A 144 13.28 -26.42 -15.78
CA PHE A 144 12.65 -25.19 -15.33
C PHE A 144 13.64 -24.08 -14.96
N VAL A 145 14.95 -24.32 -15.02
CA VAL A 145 15.99 -23.31 -14.70
C VAL A 145 15.85 -22.04 -15.54
N PRO A 146 15.72 -22.10 -16.88
CA PRO A 146 15.53 -20.89 -17.69
C PRO A 146 14.23 -20.16 -17.34
N LEU A 147 13.13 -20.91 -17.14
CA LEU A 147 11.84 -20.31 -16.79
C LEU A 147 11.90 -19.58 -15.44
N ALA A 148 12.57 -20.16 -14.43
CA ALA A 148 12.76 -19.52 -13.13
C ALA A 148 13.56 -18.21 -13.27
N GLY A 149 14.61 -18.20 -14.07
CA GLY A 149 15.41 -17.00 -14.35
C GLY A 149 14.63 -15.91 -15.05
N ILE A 150 13.94 -16.24 -16.14
CA ILE A 150 13.12 -15.28 -16.91
C ILE A 150 12.00 -14.72 -16.04
N ALA A 151 11.23 -15.57 -15.36
CA ALA A 151 10.11 -15.14 -14.53
C ALA A 151 10.58 -14.23 -13.38
N CYS A 152 11.69 -14.56 -12.70
CA CYS A 152 12.27 -13.73 -11.65
C CYS A 152 12.76 -12.38 -12.21
N GLY A 153 13.44 -12.36 -13.34
CA GLY A 153 13.90 -11.13 -13.98
C GLY A 153 12.76 -10.21 -14.38
N LEU A 154 11.69 -10.74 -14.99
CA LEU A 154 10.49 -9.97 -15.35
C LEU A 154 9.71 -9.50 -14.13
N MET A 155 9.64 -10.30 -13.06
CA MET A 155 9.07 -9.91 -11.77
C MET A 155 9.80 -8.68 -11.20
N ILE A 156 11.13 -8.67 -11.22
CA ILE A 156 11.95 -7.54 -10.75
C ILE A 156 11.76 -6.31 -11.64
N LEU A 157 11.67 -6.48 -12.95
CA LEU A 157 11.38 -5.38 -13.88
C LEU A 157 9.95 -4.83 -13.71
N THR A 158 9.05 -5.60 -13.10
CA THR A 158 7.69 -5.12 -12.75
C THR A 158 7.69 -4.34 -11.44
N ARG A 159 8.45 -4.81 -10.45
CA ARG A 159 8.64 -4.16 -9.14
C ARG A 159 10.06 -4.38 -8.65
N GLY A 160 10.85 -3.33 -8.66
CA GLY A 160 12.27 -3.36 -8.30
C GLY A 160 12.57 -3.80 -6.86
N THR A 161 11.54 -3.88 -6.00
CA THR A 161 11.71 -4.29 -4.58
C THR A 161 12.34 -5.67 -4.42
N TYR A 162 12.16 -6.58 -5.38
CA TYR A 162 12.74 -7.93 -5.32
C TYR A 162 14.24 -8.01 -5.69
N ILE A 163 14.87 -6.92 -6.10
CA ILE A 163 16.29 -6.95 -6.52
C ILE A 163 17.21 -7.33 -5.35
N TYR A 164 16.94 -6.83 -4.14
CA TYR A 164 17.75 -7.19 -2.95
C TYR A 164 17.53 -8.65 -2.52
N PHE A 165 16.32 -9.17 -2.72
CA PHE A 165 16.05 -10.59 -2.50
C PHE A 165 16.83 -11.47 -3.51
N LEU A 166 16.93 -11.03 -4.76
CA LEU A 166 17.75 -11.70 -5.76
C LEU A 166 19.23 -11.76 -5.34
N TYR A 167 19.79 -10.65 -4.83
CA TYR A 167 21.17 -10.64 -4.35
C TYR A 167 21.35 -11.60 -3.15
N ALA A 168 20.43 -11.60 -2.21
CA ALA A 168 20.47 -12.53 -1.07
C ALA A 168 20.36 -13.99 -1.53
N THR A 169 19.46 -14.30 -2.47
CA THR A 169 19.31 -15.67 -2.98
C THR A 169 20.51 -16.12 -3.81
N LEU A 170 21.18 -15.24 -4.55
CA LEU A 170 22.43 -15.55 -5.24
C LEU A 170 23.52 -15.97 -4.27
N VAL A 171 23.72 -15.21 -3.18
CA VAL A 171 24.71 -15.54 -2.16
C VAL A 171 24.39 -16.88 -1.49
N ILE A 172 23.13 -17.08 -1.08
CA ILE A 172 22.69 -18.32 -0.42
C ILE A 172 22.85 -19.52 -1.34
N THR A 173 22.42 -19.42 -2.61
CA THR A 173 22.49 -20.54 -3.55
C THR A 173 23.92 -20.84 -4.00
N LEU A 174 24.79 -19.82 -4.08
CA LEU A 174 26.22 -20.00 -4.27
C LEU A 174 26.84 -20.79 -3.10
N PHE A 175 26.52 -20.41 -1.87
CA PHE A 175 26.98 -21.11 -0.67
C PHE A 175 26.50 -22.56 -0.63
N MET A 176 25.21 -22.81 -0.96
CA MET A 176 24.65 -24.16 -1.06
C MET A 176 25.38 -25.00 -2.11
N SER A 177 25.74 -24.41 -3.25
CA SER A 177 26.49 -25.09 -4.31
C SER A 177 27.91 -25.46 -3.89
N TRP A 178 28.52 -24.65 -3.02
CA TRP A 178 29.90 -24.84 -2.57
C TRP A 178 30.01 -25.85 -1.41
N LYS A 179 29.13 -25.75 -0.41
CA LYS A 179 29.21 -26.57 0.84
C LYS A 179 28.65 -27.99 0.71
N GLY A 180 28.27 -28.43 -0.49
CA GLY A 180 27.76 -29.77 -0.73
C GLY A 180 26.33 -30.04 -0.25
N TYR A 181 25.70 -29.11 0.50
CA TYR A 181 24.31 -29.23 0.93
C TYR A 181 23.37 -28.96 -0.25
N MET A 182 22.69 -30.03 -0.71
CA MET A 182 21.84 -29.96 -1.90
C MET A 182 22.58 -29.36 -3.14
N GLN A 183 23.82 -29.73 -3.36
CA GLN A 183 24.75 -29.11 -4.31
C GLN A 183 24.17 -28.94 -5.71
N GLN A 184 23.50 -29.96 -6.25
CA GLN A 184 22.90 -29.90 -7.59
C GLN A 184 21.75 -28.89 -7.65
N THR A 185 20.84 -28.91 -6.66
CA THR A 185 19.73 -27.96 -6.58
C THR A 185 20.25 -26.54 -6.34
N GLY A 186 21.25 -26.37 -5.48
CA GLY A 186 21.92 -25.09 -5.24
C GLY A 186 22.49 -24.48 -6.54
N ARG A 187 23.22 -25.30 -7.33
CA ARG A 187 23.76 -24.85 -8.63
C ARG A 187 22.66 -24.45 -9.63
N GLN A 188 21.58 -25.23 -9.69
CA GLN A 188 20.46 -24.93 -10.60
C GLN A 188 19.76 -23.62 -10.21
N LEU A 189 19.49 -23.42 -8.91
CA LEU A 189 18.92 -22.18 -8.41
C LEU A 189 19.88 -21.00 -8.59
N PHE A 190 21.17 -21.19 -8.35
CA PHE A 190 22.18 -20.15 -8.61
C PHE A 190 22.17 -19.71 -10.07
N VAL A 191 22.20 -20.66 -11.02
CA VAL A 191 22.14 -20.36 -12.46
C VAL A 191 20.83 -19.65 -12.82
N ALA A 192 19.69 -20.10 -12.27
CA ALA A 192 18.40 -19.42 -12.48
C ALA A 192 18.43 -17.96 -12.01
N HIS A 193 18.92 -17.70 -10.79
CA HIS A 193 19.01 -16.34 -10.27
C HIS A 193 20.08 -15.49 -10.97
N LEU A 194 21.15 -16.09 -11.45
CA LEU A 194 22.15 -15.41 -12.29
C LEU A 194 21.54 -14.97 -13.63
N LEU A 195 20.74 -15.84 -14.27
CA LEU A 195 19.97 -15.47 -15.47
C LEU A 195 18.96 -14.36 -15.17
N ALA A 196 18.30 -14.41 -14.02
CA ALA A 196 17.37 -13.36 -13.59
C ALA A 196 18.05 -11.99 -13.47
N LEU A 197 19.31 -11.95 -13.02
CA LEU A 197 20.07 -10.70 -12.85
C LEU A 197 20.31 -9.97 -14.17
N LEU A 198 20.38 -10.68 -15.30
CA LEU A 198 20.62 -10.07 -16.61
C LEU A 198 19.54 -9.03 -16.95
N PHE A 199 18.27 -9.27 -16.59
CA PHE A 199 17.17 -8.39 -16.92
C PHE A 199 17.27 -7.01 -16.24
N PRO A 200 17.34 -6.91 -14.90
CA PRO A 200 17.51 -5.63 -14.24
C PRO A 200 18.85 -4.97 -14.56
N LEU A 201 19.91 -5.74 -14.75
CA LEU A 201 21.24 -5.23 -15.06
C LEU A 201 21.26 -4.45 -16.38
N LEU A 202 20.59 -4.92 -17.43
CA LEU A 202 20.49 -4.21 -18.70
C LEU A 202 19.85 -2.82 -18.52
N PHE A 203 18.79 -2.72 -17.73
CA PHE A 203 18.14 -1.43 -17.46
C PHE A 203 18.98 -0.53 -16.53
N ILE A 204 19.65 -1.09 -15.54
CA ILE A 204 20.55 -0.34 -14.65
C ILE A 204 21.71 0.24 -15.46
N ILE A 205 22.34 -0.55 -16.32
CA ILE A 205 23.44 -0.10 -17.20
C ILE A 205 22.93 0.99 -18.15
N LYS A 206 21.78 0.78 -18.80
CA LYS A 206 21.16 1.81 -19.66
C LYS A 206 20.92 3.10 -18.89
N ASN A 207 20.32 3.03 -17.72
CA ASN A 207 20.01 4.19 -16.89
C ASN A 207 21.28 4.92 -16.42
N TRP A 208 22.32 4.15 -16.10
CA TRP A 208 23.61 4.73 -15.71
C TRP A 208 24.28 5.47 -16.87
N ILE A 209 24.32 4.86 -18.07
CA ILE A 209 24.96 5.47 -19.25
C ILE A 209 24.18 6.71 -19.71
N VAL A 210 22.85 6.63 -19.76
CA VAL A 210 22.01 7.71 -20.34
C VAL A 210 21.74 8.84 -19.35
N PHE A 211 21.56 8.52 -18.05
CA PHE A 211 21.09 9.48 -17.05
C PHE A 211 22.06 9.64 -15.85
N GLY A 212 23.16 8.90 -15.80
CA GLY A 212 24.03 8.86 -14.62
C GLY A 212 23.40 8.19 -13.39
N TYR A 213 22.27 7.50 -13.53
CA TYR A 213 21.50 6.93 -12.43
C TYR A 213 21.59 5.40 -12.40
N PRO A 214 22.30 4.80 -11.40
CA PRO A 214 22.50 3.35 -11.34
C PRO A 214 21.33 2.61 -10.64
N GLY A 215 20.09 2.90 -11.05
CA GLY A 215 18.87 2.30 -10.49
C GLY A 215 17.89 1.86 -11.57
N LEU A 216 16.89 1.06 -11.18
CA LEU A 216 15.83 0.60 -12.09
C LEU A 216 14.78 1.68 -12.35
N ALA A 217 14.39 2.38 -11.29
CA ALA A 217 13.40 3.44 -11.31
C ALA A 217 13.61 4.37 -10.12
N THR A 218 13.15 5.61 -10.26
CA THR A 218 13.04 6.60 -9.18
C THR A 218 11.77 6.34 -8.34
N GLY A 219 11.51 7.18 -7.32
CA GLY A 219 10.32 7.10 -6.46
C GLY A 219 10.56 6.41 -5.13
N VAL A 220 11.75 5.87 -4.90
CA VAL A 220 12.14 5.32 -3.58
C VAL A 220 12.21 6.42 -2.54
N GLY A 221 12.73 7.60 -2.90
CA GLY A 221 12.79 8.78 -2.03
C GLY A 221 11.42 9.25 -1.59
N ALA A 222 10.46 9.35 -2.53
CA ALA A 222 9.09 9.71 -2.22
C ALA A 222 8.42 8.67 -1.31
N ALA A 223 8.60 7.38 -1.59
CA ALA A 223 8.03 6.31 -0.77
C ALA A 223 8.62 6.29 0.65
N LEU A 224 9.93 6.54 0.80
CA LEU A 224 10.60 6.63 2.09
C LEU A 224 10.17 7.91 2.84
N TYR A 225 10.05 9.05 2.15
CA TYR A 225 9.61 10.32 2.71
C TYR A 225 8.24 10.19 3.36
N PHE A 226 7.23 9.72 2.62
CA PHE A 226 5.91 9.49 3.19
C PHE A 226 5.91 8.42 4.30
N GLY A 227 6.72 7.38 4.12
CA GLY A 227 6.85 6.31 5.10
C GLY A 227 7.50 6.74 6.42
N SER A 228 8.29 7.81 6.41
CA SER A 228 9.09 8.29 7.54
C SER A 228 8.62 9.64 8.09
N HIS A 229 7.63 10.26 7.44
CA HIS A 229 7.16 11.59 7.83
C HIS A 229 6.59 11.57 9.26
N PRO A 230 6.97 12.53 10.14
CA PRO A 230 6.55 12.53 11.54
C PRO A 230 5.04 12.67 11.75
N LEU A 231 4.29 13.16 10.74
CA LEU A 231 2.84 13.25 10.76
C LEU A 231 2.13 12.00 10.21
N THR A 232 2.86 10.95 9.84
CA THR A 232 2.24 9.69 9.42
C THR A 232 1.93 8.82 10.62
N ASP A 233 0.73 8.22 10.62
CA ASP A 233 0.33 7.22 11.59
C ASP A 233 0.77 5.79 11.19
N GLY A 234 1.39 5.67 10.02
CA GLY A 234 1.85 4.39 9.46
C GLY A 234 0.75 3.49 8.90
N TYR A 235 -0.49 3.94 8.94
CA TYR A 235 -1.68 3.11 8.68
C TYR A 235 -2.32 3.34 7.34
N GLU A 236 -2.44 4.57 6.93
CA GLU A 236 -3.04 4.98 5.66
C GLU A 236 -2.03 5.71 4.81
N ALA A 237 -2.30 5.73 3.52
CA ALA A 237 -1.48 6.49 2.61
C ALA A 237 -1.58 7.99 2.95
N PRO A 238 -0.60 8.56 3.63
CA PRO A 238 -0.68 9.95 4.08
C PRO A 238 -0.60 10.95 2.93
N TYR A 239 -0.41 10.48 1.70
CA TYR A 239 -0.35 11.36 0.54
C TYR A 239 -1.64 12.15 0.28
N PHE A 240 -2.78 11.72 0.81
CA PHE A 240 -4.00 12.54 0.80
C PHE A 240 -3.85 13.79 1.66
N LEU A 241 -3.05 13.72 2.72
CA LEU A 241 -2.78 14.83 3.63
C LEU A 241 -1.41 15.47 3.39
N LEU A 242 -0.39 14.68 3.03
CA LEU A 242 1.00 15.10 2.91
C LEU A 242 1.49 15.17 1.45
N GLY A 243 0.66 14.81 0.47
CA GLY A 243 1.06 14.81 -0.93
C GLY A 243 1.53 16.18 -1.45
N TYR A 244 0.98 17.23 -0.90
CA TYR A 244 1.33 18.61 -1.25
C TYR A 244 2.63 19.10 -0.58
N ASP A 245 3.05 18.45 0.50
CA ASP A 245 4.29 18.77 1.21
C ASP A 245 5.53 18.40 0.41
N ILE A 246 5.41 17.49 -0.54
CA ILE A 246 6.49 17.15 -1.46
C ILE A 246 7.02 18.41 -2.18
N GLY A 247 6.14 19.29 -2.62
CA GLY A 247 6.52 20.54 -3.28
C GLY A 247 7.42 21.42 -2.43
N ALA A 248 7.23 21.45 -1.12
CA ALA A 248 8.08 22.19 -0.19
C ALA A 248 9.51 21.62 -0.08
N VAL A 249 9.70 20.34 -0.39
CA VAL A 249 11.02 19.70 -0.41
C VAL A 249 11.66 19.79 -1.79
N THR A 250 10.91 19.48 -2.84
CA THR A 250 11.46 19.32 -4.19
C THR A 250 11.51 20.63 -4.98
N HIS A 251 10.71 21.65 -4.59
CA HIS A 251 10.56 22.92 -5.30
C HIS A 251 10.24 22.71 -6.80
N GLU A 252 11.17 23.13 -7.67
CA GLU A 252 11.05 23.03 -9.13
C GLU A 252 11.17 21.61 -9.67
N PHE A 253 11.73 20.68 -8.89
CA PHE A 253 11.93 19.31 -9.35
C PHE A 253 10.66 18.48 -9.21
N SER A 254 10.43 17.61 -10.18
CA SER A 254 9.41 16.56 -10.01
C SER A 254 9.83 15.61 -8.88
N SER A 255 8.90 15.18 -8.05
CA SER A 255 9.14 14.19 -6.98
C SER A 255 9.67 12.83 -7.51
N LEU A 256 9.48 12.57 -8.80
CA LEU A 256 9.95 11.37 -9.49
C LEU A 256 11.15 11.66 -10.42
N SER A 257 11.72 12.86 -10.41
CA SER A 257 13.02 13.12 -11.05
C SER A 257 14.15 12.57 -10.18
N ILE A 258 15.34 12.44 -10.74
CA ILE A 258 16.52 11.97 -10.00
C ILE A 258 16.84 12.91 -8.84
N GLU A 259 16.79 14.21 -9.09
CA GLU A 259 17.07 15.26 -8.11
C GLU A 259 16.01 15.28 -7.01
N GLY A 260 14.72 15.28 -7.39
CA GLY A 260 13.60 15.28 -6.44
C GLY A 260 13.57 14.01 -5.59
N ASP A 261 13.80 12.84 -6.17
CA ASP A 261 13.87 11.56 -5.44
C ASP A 261 15.06 11.56 -4.44
N SER A 262 16.21 12.09 -4.86
CA SER A 262 17.39 12.21 -3.99
C SER A 262 17.15 13.16 -2.81
N LEU A 263 16.53 14.32 -3.06
CA LEU A 263 16.17 15.29 -2.00
C LEU A 263 15.19 14.66 -1.01
N LEU A 264 14.12 14.04 -1.49
CA LEU A 264 13.12 13.37 -0.65
C LEU A 264 13.73 12.25 0.20
N LYS A 265 14.64 11.46 -0.38
CA LYS A 265 15.38 10.43 0.35
C LYS A 265 16.25 11.01 1.44
N GLY A 266 16.99 12.08 1.16
CA GLY A 266 17.85 12.75 2.14
C GLY A 266 17.05 13.32 3.30
N VAL A 267 15.96 14.04 3.01
CA VAL A 267 15.05 14.59 4.01
C VAL A 267 14.39 13.49 4.85
N ALA A 268 13.97 12.39 4.24
CA ALA A 268 13.39 11.25 4.96
C ALA A 268 14.38 10.65 5.97
N ILE A 269 15.65 10.50 5.60
CA ILE A 269 16.69 10.00 6.50
C ILE A 269 16.91 10.96 7.67
N LEU A 270 16.88 12.27 7.44
CA LEU A 270 16.97 13.26 8.52
C LEU A 270 15.77 13.18 9.46
N MET A 271 14.54 13.07 8.92
CA MET A 271 13.33 12.89 9.72
C MET A 271 13.43 11.67 10.63
N LEU A 272 13.90 10.54 10.09
CA LEU A 272 14.12 9.32 10.88
C LEU A 272 15.17 9.50 11.99
N LYS A 273 16.28 10.21 11.71
CA LYS A 273 17.33 10.46 12.71
C LYS A 273 16.86 11.34 13.88
N GLN A 274 15.85 12.19 13.64
CA GLN A 274 15.34 13.11 14.67
C GLN A 274 14.17 12.54 15.47
N GLN A 275 13.58 11.44 14.99
CA GLN A 275 12.52 10.75 15.73
C GLN A 275 13.09 9.84 16.80
N THR A 276 12.33 9.64 17.88
CA THR A 276 12.70 8.68 18.92
C THR A 276 12.60 7.25 18.41
N LEU A 277 13.49 6.37 18.85
CA LEU A 277 13.44 4.96 18.46
C LEU A 277 12.10 4.30 18.80
N SER A 278 11.50 4.66 19.93
CA SER A 278 10.18 4.15 20.35
C SER A 278 9.08 4.53 19.37
N HIS A 279 9.09 5.77 18.83
CA HIS A 279 8.13 6.20 17.82
C HIS A 279 8.34 5.43 16.51
N ILE A 280 9.58 5.34 16.02
CA ILE A 280 9.91 4.59 14.79
C ILE A 280 9.43 3.12 14.92
N LEU A 281 9.74 2.47 16.03
CA LEU A 281 9.32 1.08 16.27
C LEU A 281 7.79 0.93 16.34
N ALA A 282 7.09 1.87 16.96
CA ALA A 282 5.62 1.87 17.01
C ALA A 282 5.01 2.00 15.62
N VAL A 283 5.48 2.96 14.81
CA VAL A 283 5.03 3.16 13.42
C VAL A 283 5.34 1.93 12.55
N TYR A 284 6.55 1.37 12.67
CA TYR A 284 6.95 0.19 11.91
C TYR A 284 6.14 -1.06 12.29
N PHE A 285 5.85 -1.23 13.57
CA PHE A 285 4.97 -2.31 14.05
C PHE A 285 3.57 -2.18 13.43
N GLN A 286 2.98 -0.98 13.45
CA GLN A 286 1.69 -0.74 12.82
C GLN A 286 1.69 -0.99 11.32
N LYS A 287 2.73 -0.52 10.61
CA LYS A 287 2.87 -0.79 9.18
C LYS A 287 2.99 -2.27 8.88
N THR A 288 3.76 -3.01 9.69
CA THR A 288 3.86 -4.47 9.57
C THR A 288 2.50 -5.12 9.67
N PHE A 289 1.73 -4.70 10.68
CA PHE A 289 0.40 -5.21 10.92
C PHE A 289 -0.56 -4.85 9.78
N ALA A 290 -0.54 -3.58 9.34
CA ALA A 290 -1.32 -3.13 8.21
C ALA A 290 -0.95 -3.88 6.93
N PHE A 291 0.34 -4.10 6.66
CA PHE A 291 0.84 -4.83 5.50
C PHE A 291 0.32 -6.27 5.45
N ILE A 292 0.22 -6.92 6.60
CA ILE A 292 -0.28 -8.31 6.68
C ILE A 292 -1.81 -8.35 6.57
N PHE A 293 -2.55 -7.46 7.25
CA PHE A 293 -3.98 -7.62 7.48
C PHE A 293 -4.89 -6.61 6.78
N THR A 294 -4.36 -5.52 6.22
CA THR A 294 -5.19 -4.52 5.54
C THR A 294 -5.21 -4.77 4.03
N THR A 295 -6.40 -4.91 3.48
CA THR A 295 -6.60 -5.29 2.08
C THR A 295 -7.10 -4.14 1.20
N LYS A 296 -7.46 -2.99 1.80
CA LYS A 296 -7.89 -1.76 1.09
C LYS A 296 -7.22 -0.51 1.65
N ALA A 297 -7.05 0.49 0.80
CA ALA A 297 -6.42 1.77 1.15
C ALA A 297 -7.25 2.55 2.18
N VAL A 298 -8.58 2.41 2.16
CA VAL A 298 -9.48 3.06 3.10
C VAL A 298 -9.88 2.03 4.15
N LEU A 299 -9.37 2.19 5.36
CA LEU A 299 -9.65 1.31 6.51
C LEU A 299 -11.15 1.17 6.84
N LEU A 300 -11.94 2.11 6.38
CA LEU A 300 -13.36 2.26 6.69
C LEU A 300 -14.26 1.41 5.82
N ASP A 301 -13.85 1.12 4.60
CA ASP A 301 -14.47 0.11 3.77
C ASP A 301 -13.84 -1.25 4.08
N THR A 302 -13.75 -1.59 5.37
CA THR A 302 -13.47 -2.96 5.77
C THR A 302 -14.55 -3.83 5.18
N VAL A 303 -14.27 -4.31 4.00
CA VAL A 303 -15.03 -5.39 3.41
C VAL A 303 -14.69 -6.59 4.29
N TRP A 304 -15.53 -6.85 5.27
CA TRP A 304 -15.32 -7.90 6.27
C TRP A 304 -14.94 -9.24 5.65
N ASN A 305 -15.47 -9.53 4.44
CA ASN A 305 -15.11 -10.72 3.69
C ASN A 305 -13.62 -10.76 3.28
N GLN A 306 -13.03 -9.63 2.87
CA GLN A 306 -11.61 -9.58 2.48
C GLN A 306 -10.70 -9.74 3.70
N ARG A 307 -10.99 -9.04 4.79
CA ARG A 307 -10.20 -9.11 6.02
C ARG A 307 -10.32 -10.46 6.69
N SER A 308 -11.52 -11.03 6.73
CA SER A 308 -11.75 -12.38 7.27
C SER A 308 -10.99 -13.44 6.47
N LEU A 309 -11.00 -13.34 5.13
CA LEU A 309 -10.23 -14.23 4.28
C LEU A 309 -8.72 -14.09 4.56
N ARG A 310 -8.20 -12.87 4.67
CA ARG A 310 -6.79 -12.64 4.97
C ARG A 310 -6.39 -13.22 6.32
N ILE A 311 -7.21 -13.05 7.36
CA ILE A 311 -6.99 -13.66 8.68
C ILE A 311 -6.98 -15.19 8.55
N PHE A 312 -7.94 -15.76 7.84
CA PHE A 312 -8.00 -17.19 7.58
C PHE A 312 -6.76 -17.70 6.83
N GLU A 313 -6.32 -17.01 5.78
CA GLU A 313 -5.10 -17.34 5.04
C GLU A 313 -3.86 -17.32 5.93
N VAL A 314 -3.68 -16.28 6.75
CA VAL A 314 -2.53 -16.16 7.66
C VAL A 314 -2.53 -17.26 8.70
N ILE A 315 -3.69 -17.58 9.32
CA ILE A 315 -3.82 -18.66 10.30
C ILE A 315 -3.43 -20.00 9.68
N LEU A 316 -3.93 -20.30 8.50
CA LEU A 316 -3.65 -21.57 7.83
C LEU A 316 -2.27 -21.63 7.17
N ALA A 317 -1.67 -20.48 6.85
CA ALA A 317 -0.32 -20.44 6.27
C ALA A 317 0.75 -21.01 7.21
N VAL A 318 0.57 -20.91 8.54
CA VAL A 318 1.55 -21.43 9.51
C VAL A 318 1.64 -22.95 9.46
N PRO A 319 0.57 -23.73 9.67
CA PRO A 319 0.64 -25.19 9.51
C PRO A 319 1.02 -25.57 8.07
N GLY A 320 0.62 -24.78 7.07
CA GLY A 320 1.03 -24.97 5.68
C GLY A 320 2.54 -24.87 5.50
N LEU A 321 3.17 -23.83 6.05
CA LEU A 321 4.62 -23.63 5.99
C LEU A 321 5.36 -24.78 6.72
N LEU A 322 4.88 -25.18 7.88
CA LEU A 322 5.48 -26.26 8.66
C LEU A 322 5.35 -27.63 7.98
N SER A 323 4.28 -27.88 7.23
CA SER A 323 4.02 -29.15 6.53
C SER A 323 4.62 -29.21 5.11
N LEU A 324 5.22 -28.13 4.61
CA LEU A 324 5.85 -28.09 3.29
C LEU A 324 6.92 -29.16 3.11
N ARG A 325 6.85 -29.86 2.01
CA ARG A 325 7.88 -30.77 1.50
C ARG A 325 8.24 -30.33 0.07
N PRO A 326 9.51 -30.15 -0.28
CA PRO A 326 10.77 -30.30 0.49
C PRO A 326 11.03 -29.14 1.47
N ARG A 327 11.88 -29.40 2.50
CA ARG A 327 12.24 -28.39 3.51
C ARG A 327 12.84 -27.10 2.93
N LEU A 328 13.54 -27.17 1.81
CA LEU A 328 14.12 -26.02 1.15
C LEU A 328 13.03 -24.99 0.74
N MET A 329 11.87 -25.45 0.24
CA MET A 329 10.77 -24.56 -0.09
C MET A 329 10.18 -23.85 1.14
N ARG A 330 10.24 -24.46 2.32
CA ARG A 330 9.82 -23.82 3.57
C ARG A 330 10.67 -22.58 3.88
N TRP A 331 11.99 -22.73 3.82
CA TRP A 331 12.92 -21.62 4.04
C TRP A 331 12.81 -20.56 2.96
N PHE A 332 12.62 -20.98 1.71
CA PHE A 332 12.49 -20.08 0.59
C PHE A 332 11.22 -19.23 0.66
N LEU A 333 10.05 -19.85 0.85
CA LEU A 333 8.78 -19.13 0.97
C LEU A 333 8.72 -18.29 2.26
N GLY A 334 9.16 -18.85 3.38
CA GLY A 334 9.23 -18.10 4.64
C GLY A 334 10.17 -16.89 4.54
N GLY A 335 11.34 -17.06 3.95
CA GLY A 335 12.30 -15.99 3.70
C GLY A 335 11.76 -14.92 2.75
N ALA A 336 11.05 -15.33 1.68
CA ALA A 336 10.41 -14.39 0.76
C ALA A 336 9.32 -13.55 1.45
N LEU A 337 8.47 -14.16 2.29
CA LEU A 337 7.46 -13.45 3.07
C LEU A 337 8.08 -12.46 4.05
N VAL A 338 9.07 -12.89 4.83
CA VAL A 338 9.77 -12.03 5.78
C VAL A 338 10.46 -10.88 5.04
N TYR A 339 11.13 -11.16 3.92
CA TYR A 339 11.75 -10.13 3.09
C TYR A 339 10.74 -9.09 2.61
N GLN A 340 9.59 -9.51 2.10
CA GLN A 340 8.56 -8.59 1.62
C GLN A 340 8.03 -7.67 2.72
N ILE A 341 7.84 -8.20 3.92
CA ILE A 341 7.47 -7.38 5.07
C ILE A 341 8.59 -6.36 5.36
N LEU A 342 9.83 -6.80 5.49
CA LEU A 342 10.96 -5.95 5.88
C LEU A 342 11.25 -4.83 4.87
N VAL A 343 11.15 -5.11 3.56
CA VAL A 343 11.44 -4.10 2.53
C VAL A 343 10.35 -3.02 2.43
N HIS A 344 9.11 -3.33 2.80
CA HIS A 344 8.00 -2.38 2.73
C HIS A 344 7.78 -1.59 4.03
N ILE A 345 8.28 -2.08 5.18
CA ILE A 345 8.09 -1.40 6.47
C ILE A 345 8.56 0.07 6.47
N PRO A 346 9.78 0.43 5.97
CA PRO A 346 10.22 1.82 5.98
C PRO A 346 9.51 2.69 4.93
N MET A 347 8.89 2.07 3.94
CA MET A 347 8.27 2.77 2.82
C MET A 347 6.84 3.21 3.15
N LEU A 348 6.25 4.01 2.27
CA LEU A 348 4.82 4.32 2.30
C LEU A 348 4.01 3.02 2.31
N TYR A 349 3.13 2.89 3.31
CA TYR A 349 2.18 1.80 3.31
C TYR A 349 1.07 2.03 2.28
N ASN A 350 0.89 1.05 1.40
CA ASN A 350 -0.25 0.98 0.49
C ASN A 350 -0.68 -0.50 0.35
N PRO A 351 -1.97 -0.84 0.53
CA PRO A 351 -2.47 -2.22 0.44
C PRO A 351 -2.15 -2.91 -0.88
N ARG A 352 -2.03 -2.17 -1.98
CA ARG A 352 -1.60 -2.69 -3.29
C ARG A 352 -0.29 -3.46 -3.20
N TYR A 353 0.65 -2.98 -2.37
CA TYR A 353 1.95 -3.63 -2.21
C TYR A 353 1.81 -4.97 -1.48
N SER A 354 0.96 -5.03 -0.44
CA SER A 354 0.72 -6.27 0.29
C SER A 354 0.00 -7.31 -0.56
N VAL A 355 -1.01 -6.90 -1.32
CA VAL A 355 -1.76 -7.80 -2.22
C VAL A 355 -0.83 -8.41 -3.27
N GLY A 356 -0.03 -7.58 -3.96
CA GLY A 356 0.92 -8.07 -4.96
C GLY A 356 1.98 -9.03 -4.39
N ALA A 357 2.46 -8.77 -3.16
CA ALA A 357 3.57 -9.49 -2.57
C ALA A 357 3.16 -10.76 -1.78
N LEU A 358 2.02 -10.71 -1.07
CA LEU A 358 1.66 -11.75 -0.11
C LEU A 358 0.64 -12.77 -0.62
N GLU A 359 -0.27 -12.38 -1.53
CA GLU A 359 -1.43 -13.23 -1.88
C GLU A 359 -1.04 -14.61 -2.42
N ILE A 360 -0.13 -14.69 -3.37
CA ILE A 360 0.26 -15.98 -3.96
C ILE A 360 0.87 -16.92 -2.90
N PRO A 361 1.90 -16.50 -2.11
CA PRO A 361 2.43 -17.36 -1.05
C PRO A 361 1.41 -17.70 0.03
N LEU A 362 0.57 -16.74 0.46
CA LEU A 362 -0.43 -16.99 1.53
C LEU A 362 -1.50 -17.96 1.09
N ILE A 363 -2.11 -17.78 -0.09
CA ILE A 363 -3.10 -18.71 -0.64
C ILE A 363 -2.52 -20.12 -0.78
N LEU A 364 -1.28 -20.22 -1.28
CA LEU A 364 -0.60 -21.50 -1.42
C LEU A 364 -0.40 -22.18 -0.06
N LEU A 365 0.15 -21.46 0.90
CA LEU A 365 0.40 -21.99 2.25
C LEU A 365 -0.91 -22.29 2.99
N ALA A 366 -1.92 -21.43 2.86
CA ALA A 366 -3.22 -21.66 3.47
C ALA A 366 -3.90 -22.93 2.91
N SER A 367 -3.82 -23.15 1.59
CA SER A 367 -4.38 -24.35 0.96
C SER A 367 -3.67 -25.65 1.40
N ILE A 368 -2.35 -25.58 1.56
CA ILE A 368 -1.56 -26.69 2.10
C ILE A 368 -1.90 -26.94 3.58
N GLY A 369 -1.98 -25.89 4.38
CA GLY A 369 -2.34 -25.98 5.80
C GLY A 369 -3.74 -26.54 6.00
N PHE A 370 -4.72 -26.04 5.24
CA PHE A 370 -6.09 -26.54 5.27
C PHE A 370 -6.16 -28.05 4.98
N THR A 371 -5.56 -28.47 3.85
CA THR A 371 -5.55 -29.89 3.47
C THR A 371 -4.77 -30.76 4.44
N HIS A 372 -3.66 -30.25 4.98
CA HIS A 372 -2.87 -30.96 5.99
C HIS A 372 -3.69 -31.20 7.27
N LEU A 373 -4.41 -30.20 7.74
CA LEU A 373 -5.29 -30.30 8.90
C LEU A 373 -6.45 -31.28 8.66
N LEU A 374 -7.05 -31.27 7.48
CA LEU A 374 -8.14 -32.20 7.12
C LEU A 374 -7.67 -33.65 7.05
N THR A 375 -6.49 -33.91 6.47
CA THR A 375 -5.95 -35.26 6.31
C THR A 375 -5.28 -35.78 7.56
N GLY A 376 -4.66 -34.89 8.35
CA GLY A 376 -3.98 -35.23 9.61
C GLY A 376 -4.91 -35.43 10.81
N TRP A 377 -6.22 -35.18 10.64
CA TRP A 377 -7.23 -35.24 11.71
C TRP A 377 -7.22 -36.54 12.51
N LYS A 378 -6.75 -37.64 11.95
CA LYS A 378 -6.73 -38.93 12.61
C LYS A 378 -5.47 -39.24 13.48
N HIS A 379 -4.30 -38.62 13.27
CA HIS A 379 -3.06 -39.08 13.90
C HIS A 379 -2.13 -38.03 14.56
N GLN A 380 -2.20 -36.74 14.24
CA GLN A 380 -1.35 -35.68 14.85
C GLN A 380 -2.13 -34.48 15.39
N HIS A 381 -3.36 -34.68 15.68
CA HIS A 381 -4.38 -33.70 16.01
C HIS A 381 -4.02 -32.71 17.10
N ARG A 382 -3.55 -33.23 18.25
CA ARG A 382 -3.47 -32.40 19.46
C ARG A 382 -2.39 -31.33 19.37
N THR A 383 -1.27 -31.62 18.71
CA THR A 383 -0.15 -30.68 18.61
C THR A 383 -0.44 -29.59 17.57
N MET A 384 -0.95 -29.95 16.40
CA MET A 384 -1.32 -28.98 15.35
C MET A 384 -2.52 -28.14 15.78
N LEU A 385 -3.53 -28.73 16.40
CA LEU A 385 -4.67 -27.99 16.95
C LEU A 385 -4.20 -26.98 18.02
N ARG A 386 -3.31 -27.37 18.92
CA ARG A 386 -2.74 -26.47 19.93
C ARG A 386 -1.95 -25.34 19.30
N LEU A 387 -1.10 -25.60 18.32
CA LEU A 387 -0.34 -24.57 17.61
C LEU A 387 -1.27 -23.62 16.85
N THR A 388 -2.28 -24.15 16.16
CA THR A 388 -3.27 -23.31 15.47
C THR A 388 -4.07 -22.47 16.46
N LEU A 389 -4.51 -23.02 17.58
CA LEU A 389 -5.25 -22.28 18.62
C LEU A 389 -4.39 -21.19 19.26
N VAL A 390 -3.14 -21.49 19.61
CA VAL A 390 -2.21 -20.50 20.17
C VAL A 390 -1.97 -19.38 19.16
N PHE A 391 -1.76 -19.72 17.89
CA PHE A 391 -1.52 -18.75 16.84
C PHE A 391 -2.77 -17.91 16.57
N THR A 392 -3.96 -18.53 16.52
CA THR A 392 -5.24 -17.82 16.40
C THR A 392 -5.45 -16.84 17.56
N PHE A 393 -5.13 -17.28 18.79
CA PHE A 393 -5.21 -16.43 19.98
C PHE A 393 -4.25 -15.24 19.87
N ILE A 394 -3.00 -15.47 19.46
CA ILE A 394 -2.01 -14.39 19.26
C ILE A 394 -2.50 -13.39 18.20
N ILE A 395 -2.99 -13.87 17.07
CA ILE A 395 -3.55 -12.99 16.02
C ILE A 395 -4.78 -12.24 16.54
N ALA A 396 -5.68 -12.91 17.22
CA ALA A 396 -6.86 -12.26 17.80
C ALA A 396 -6.48 -11.18 18.81
N ALA A 397 -5.51 -11.45 19.68
CA ALA A 397 -5.00 -10.50 20.67
C ALA A 397 -4.31 -9.29 20.00
N ILE A 398 -3.48 -9.54 18.98
CA ILE A 398 -2.84 -8.49 18.18
C ILE A 398 -3.89 -7.67 17.45
N THR A 399 -4.88 -8.33 16.82
CA THR A 399 -5.96 -7.64 16.11
C THR A 399 -6.81 -6.80 17.06
N ALA A 400 -7.12 -7.30 18.25
CA ALA A 400 -7.84 -6.55 19.27
C ALA A 400 -7.03 -5.36 19.79
N GLY A 401 -5.74 -5.54 20.03
CA GLY A 401 -4.83 -4.46 20.42
C GLY A 401 -4.70 -3.40 19.35
N GLU A 402 -4.65 -3.79 18.09
CA GLU A 402 -4.59 -2.87 16.95
C GLU A 402 -5.92 -2.14 16.73
N LEU A 403 -7.06 -2.82 16.85
CA LEU A 403 -8.37 -2.19 16.84
C LEU A 403 -8.51 -1.18 17.99
N HIS A 404 -8.08 -1.53 19.20
CA HIS A 404 -8.09 -0.64 20.35
C HIS A 404 -7.24 0.60 20.08
N ARG A 405 -5.99 0.42 19.63
CA ARG A 405 -5.07 1.52 19.30
C ARG A 405 -5.62 2.40 18.16
N HIS A 406 -6.24 1.79 17.16
CA HIS A 406 -6.85 2.48 16.04
C HIS A 406 -8.06 3.32 16.44
N TYR A 407 -8.80 2.90 17.47
CA TYR A 407 -9.93 3.67 18.02
C TYR A 407 -9.53 4.62 19.15
N SER A 408 -8.45 4.36 19.87
CA SER A 408 -8.08 5.12 21.07
C SER A 408 -7.04 6.22 20.83
N GLN A 409 -6.16 6.11 19.84
CA GLN A 409 -5.14 7.12 19.58
C GLN A 409 -4.77 7.15 18.11
N ALA A 410 -4.89 8.31 17.45
CA ALA A 410 -4.04 8.59 16.32
C ALA A 410 -2.59 8.63 16.85
N LEU A 411 -1.68 7.82 16.30
CA LEU A 411 -0.25 7.89 16.63
C LEU A 411 0.42 9.15 16.03
N MET A 412 -0.38 10.07 15.55
CA MET A 412 0.14 11.35 15.09
C MET A 412 0.83 12.04 16.26
N PRO A 413 2.12 12.41 16.11
CA PRO A 413 2.75 13.30 17.07
C PRO A 413 1.90 14.55 17.19
N ASP A 414 1.82 15.10 18.40
CA ASP A 414 1.15 16.37 18.60
C ASP A 414 1.76 17.38 17.62
N ILE A 415 0.95 17.91 16.72
CA ILE A 415 1.40 18.89 15.72
C ILE A 415 2.02 20.13 16.39
N LEU A 416 1.70 20.35 17.65
CA LEU A 416 2.29 21.42 18.46
C LEU A 416 3.80 21.19 18.72
N SER A 417 4.27 19.95 18.60
CA SER A 417 5.72 19.63 18.69
C SER A 417 6.50 19.94 17.42
N VAL A 418 5.79 20.21 16.31
CA VAL A 418 6.39 20.48 15.01
C VAL A 418 6.49 22.00 14.82
N PRO A 419 7.61 22.57 14.30
CA PRO A 419 7.75 23.99 14.06
C PRO A 419 6.63 24.52 13.16
N HIS A 420 5.71 25.29 13.71
CA HIS A 420 4.62 25.94 12.98
C HIS A 420 4.28 27.29 13.61
N VAL A 421 3.72 28.17 12.80
CA VAL A 421 3.25 29.49 13.23
C VAL A 421 1.73 29.50 13.13
N LYS A 422 1.08 29.73 14.25
CA LYS A 422 -0.38 29.87 14.31
C LYS A 422 -0.80 31.11 13.53
N MET A 423 -1.63 30.92 12.51
CA MET A 423 -2.15 31.99 11.66
C MET A 423 -3.55 32.44 12.12
N TYR A 424 -4.43 31.48 12.40
CA TYR A 424 -5.79 31.75 12.80
C TYR A 424 -6.35 30.63 13.68
N GLN A 425 -7.16 31.00 14.65
CA GLN A 425 -7.92 30.05 15.47
C GLN A 425 -9.40 30.46 15.49
N TRP A 426 -10.27 29.51 15.20
CA TRP A 426 -11.71 29.76 15.23
C TRP A 426 -12.18 30.02 16.65
N PRO A 427 -12.95 31.11 16.89
CA PRO A 427 -13.52 31.38 18.20
C PRO A 427 -14.51 30.26 18.62
N LYS A 428 -14.46 29.85 19.88
CA LYS A 428 -15.38 28.80 20.39
C LYS A 428 -16.87 29.15 20.18
N LYS A 429 -17.21 30.44 20.22
CA LYS A 429 -18.59 30.89 19.92
C LYS A 429 -19.01 30.53 18.50
N VAL A 430 -18.13 30.63 17.52
CA VAL A 430 -18.41 30.25 16.12
C VAL A 430 -18.61 28.76 16.04
N LEU A 431 -17.74 27.96 16.68
CA LEU A 431 -17.84 26.49 16.68
C LEU A 431 -19.11 25.98 17.40
N ALA A 432 -19.69 26.76 18.32
CA ALA A 432 -20.92 26.42 19.04
C ALA A 432 -22.19 26.67 18.21
N THR A 433 -22.12 27.45 17.14
CA THR A 433 -23.28 27.91 16.36
C THR A 433 -23.17 27.54 14.86
N LEU A 434 -22.40 26.50 14.55
CA LEU A 434 -22.26 26.05 13.16
C LEU A 434 -23.59 25.53 12.62
N THR A 435 -23.83 25.80 11.34
CA THR A 435 -24.94 25.21 10.60
C THR A 435 -24.49 23.96 9.88
N GLY A 436 -25.37 23.02 9.65
CA GLY A 436 -25.05 21.79 8.97
C GLY A 436 -26.28 20.96 8.63
N ASN A 437 -26.06 19.90 7.86
CA ASN A 437 -27.10 18.96 7.49
C ASN A 437 -26.97 17.69 8.32
N GLY A 438 -28.10 17.08 8.66
CA GLY A 438 -28.13 15.83 9.42
C GLY A 438 -27.60 15.92 10.85
N VAL A 439 -27.57 17.13 11.44
CA VAL A 439 -27.14 17.40 12.82
C VAL A 439 -28.08 18.36 13.55
N VAL A 440 -28.14 18.21 14.87
CA VAL A 440 -28.80 19.14 15.77
C VAL A 440 -27.80 19.60 16.83
N ALA A 441 -27.66 20.92 16.98
CA ALA A 441 -26.78 21.50 17.99
C ALA A 441 -27.29 21.18 19.40
N GLN A 442 -26.39 20.80 20.29
CA GLN A 442 -26.68 20.53 21.72
C GLN A 442 -26.09 21.61 22.65
N GLY A 443 -25.43 22.61 22.09
CA GLY A 443 -24.70 23.64 22.81
C GLY A 443 -23.22 23.32 22.99
N ASN A 444 -22.41 24.32 23.30
CA ASN A 444 -20.98 24.23 23.59
C ASN A 444 -20.13 23.56 22.48
N GLY A 445 -20.53 23.63 21.21
CA GLY A 445 -19.82 22.97 20.10
C GLY A 445 -20.11 21.47 19.96
N ALA A 446 -21.06 20.94 20.73
CA ALA A 446 -21.54 19.58 20.62
C ALA A 446 -22.75 19.50 19.68
N TYR A 447 -22.75 18.46 18.85
CA TYR A 447 -23.77 18.17 17.85
C TYR A 447 -24.19 16.72 17.95
N ARG A 448 -25.47 16.43 17.77
CA ARG A 448 -26.00 15.08 17.63
C ARG A 448 -26.44 14.87 16.20
N ASN A 449 -25.94 13.82 15.53
CA ASN A 449 -26.39 13.52 14.18
C ASN A 449 -27.78 12.87 14.18
N THR A 450 -28.65 13.36 13.34
CA THR A 450 -30.01 12.84 13.13
C THR A 450 -30.09 11.88 11.97
N GLU A 451 -29.08 11.90 11.09
CA GLU A 451 -28.95 11.05 9.92
C GLU A 451 -27.61 10.32 9.92
N LYS A 452 -27.48 9.25 9.10
CA LYS A 452 -26.20 8.54 8.96
C LYS A 452 -25.12 9.41 8.35
N GLN A 453 -25.48 10.32 7.45
CA GLN A 453 -24.57 11.30 6.88
C GLN A 453 -24.83 12.65 7.55
N TRP A 454 -23.76 13.31 7.92
CA TRP A 454 -23.81 14.61 8.55
C TRP A 454 -22.75 15.55 8.00
N SER A 455 -22.98 16.84 8.12
CA SER A 455 -21.98 17.86 7.81
C SER A 455 -22.14 19.09 8.69
N LEU A 456 -21.02 19.79 8.90
CA LEU A 456 -20.92 21.07 9.59
C LEU A 456 -20.15 22.06 8.72
N ASP A 457 -20.71 23.24 8.51
CA ASP A 457 -20.12 24.31 7.70
C ASP A 457 -19.44 25.35 8.59
N ILE A 458 -18.15 25.49 8.44
CA ILE A 458 -17.28 26.35 9.24
C ILE A 458 -16.89 27.55 8.36
N PRO A 459 -17.24 28.78 8.70
CA PRO A 459 -16.86 29.95 7.93
C PRO A 459 -15.35 30.17 8.02
N ILE A 460 -14.72 30.40 6.87
CA ILE A 460 -13.31 30.78 6.78
C ILE A 460 -13.28 32.28 6.47
N PRO A 461 -12.67 33.11 7.34
CA PRO A 461 -12.49 34.52 7.06
C PRO A 461 -11.49 34.73 5.93
N GLU A 462 -11.47 35.91 5.36
CA GLU A 462 -10.40 36.29 4.45
C GLU A 462 -9.08 36.36 5.22
N LEU A 463 -8.12 35.56 4.81
CA LEU A 463 -6.82 35.44 5.44
C LEU A 463 -5.75 35.98 4.49
N ALA A 464 -4.88 36.84 4.99
CA ALA A 464 -3.70 37.28 4.27
C ALA A 464 -2.66 36.16 4.23
N LEU A 465 -2.85 35.21 3.28
CA LEU A 465 -1.92 34.12 3.06
C LEU A 465 -0.85 34.53 2.05
N SER A 466 0.41 34.22 2.35
CA SER A 466 1.52 34.46 1.43
C SER A 466 1.42 33.51 0.22
N LYS A 467 1.70 34.05 -0.98
CA LYS A 467 1.72 33.24 -2.21
C LYS A 467 3.00 32.41 -2.41
N ASN A 468 3.98 32.57 -1.55
CA ASN A 468 5.29 31.95 -1.73
C ASN A 468 5.34 30.59 -1.03
N GLU A 469 5.01 29.51 -1.74
CA GLU A 469 5.37 28.11 -1.44
C GLU A 469 5.24 27.65 0.03
N GLU A 470 4.45 28.38 0.82
CA GLU A 470 4.25 28.11 2.23
C GLU A 470 3.24 26.98 2.40
N TYR A 471 3.49 26.16 3.38
CA TYR A 471 2.75 24.96 3.66
C TYR A 471 1.81 25.18 4.83
N TYR A 472 0.50 25.13 4.58
CA TYR A 472 -0.51 25.40 5.59
C TYR A 472 -1.14 24.10 6.11
N VAL A 473 -1.44 24.08 7.40
CA VAL A 473 -2.07 22.94 8.07
C VAL A 473 -3.33 23.42 8.79
N TYR A 474 -4.47 22.84 8.42
CA TYR A 474 -5.67 22.89 9.24
C TYR A 474 -5.61 21.77 10.27
N SER A 475 -5.68 22.13 11.54
CA SER A 475 -5.77 21.19 12.65
C SER A 475 -7.17 21.29 13.26
N ILE A 476 -7.94 20.20 13.17
CA ILE A 476 -9.29 20.09 13.72
C ILE A 476 -9.23 19.15 14.91
N ASN A 477 -9.52 19.64 16.10
CA ASN A 477 -9.75 18.82 17.28
C ASN A 477 -11.23 18.45 17.36
N MET A 478 -11.54 17.17 17.24
CA MET A 478 -12.90 16.66 17.22
C MET A 478 -13.02 15.42 18.09
N THR A 479 -14.05 15.40 18.91
CA THR A 479 -14.49 14.23 19.65
C THR A 479 -15.71 13.64 18.96
N ALA A 480 -15.70 12.34 18.69
CA ALA A 480 -16.86 11.62 18.19
C ALA A 480 -17.16 10.42 19.09
N GLN A 481 -18.42 10.20 19.40
CA GLN A 481 -18.88 9.09 20.24
C GLN A 481 -20.13 8.47 19.65
N THR A 482 -20.14 7.16 19.53
CA THR A 482 -21.32 6.40 19.09
C THR A 482 -22.14 5.95 20.29
N ASN A 483 -23.47 5.93 20.15
CA ASN A 483 -24.37 5.54 21.25
C ASN A 483 -24.43 4.04 21.50
N ARG A 484 -23.84 3.20 20.63
CA ARG A 484 -23.91 1.74 20.74
C ARG A 484 -22.52 1.14 20.74
N PHE A 485 -22.29 0.24 21.67
CA PHE A 485 -21.07 -0.56 21.72
C PHE A 485 -20.88 -1.36 20.42
N GLY A 486 -19.66 -1.36 19.89
CA GLY A 486 -19.31 -2.07 18.65
C GLY A 486 -19.68 -1.34 17.35
N GLN A 487 -20.31 -0.17 17.41
CA GLN A 487 -20.51 0.70 16.25
C GLN A 487 -19.41 1.76 16.19
N SER A 488 -19.02 2.14 14.98
CA SER A 488 -18.02 3.18 14.75
C SER A 488 -18.47 4.13 13.65
N CYS A 489 -17.97 5.36 13.70
CA CYS A 489 -18.08 6.28 12.59
C CYS A 489 -17.27 5.78 11.39
N GLY A 490 -17.68 6.18 10.20
CA GLY A 490 -17.01 5.84 8.95
C GLY A 490 -16.05 6.93 8.47
N LEU A 491 -16.01 7.09 7.16
CA LEU A 491 -15.21 8.10 6.48
C LEU A 491 -15.69 9.50 6.83
N GLY A 492 -14.74 10.37 7.18
CA GLY A 492 -14.92 11.81 7.21
C GLY A 492 -14.35 12.45 5.95
N THR A 493 -14.89 13.57 5.57
CA THR A 493 -14.44 14.36 4.42
C THR A 493 -14.44 15.83 4.80
N VAL A 494 -13.36 16.51 4.44
CA VAL A 494 -13.26 17.97 4.54
C VAL A 494 -13.34 18.54 3.15
N TYR A 495 -14.30 19.42 2.90
CA TYR A 495 -14.49 20.14 1.65
C TYR A 495 -14.17 21.61 1.82
N PHE A 496 -13.70 22.23 0.74
CA PHE A 496 -13.45 23.66 0.69
C PHE A 496 -14.26 24.28 -0.45
N ARG A 497 -14.81 25.48 -0.20
CA ARG A 497 -15.37 26.33 -1.24
C ARG A 497 -15.17 27.80 -0.90
N THR A 498 -15.04 28.63 -1.92
CA THR A 498 -15.10 30.08 -1.77
C THR A 498 -16.55 30.56 -1.67
N VAL A 499 -16.77 31.78 -1.23
CA VAL A 499 -18.12 32.40 -1.19
C VAL A 499 -18.76 32.44 -2.57
N ASP A 500 -17.95 32.64 -3.61
CA ASP A 500 -18.39 32.76 -5.01
C ASP A 500 -18.80 31.42 -5.64
N GLU A 501 -18.48 30.30 -5.01
CA GLU A 501 -18.79 28.97 -5.52
C GLU A 501 -20.17 28.49 -5.07
N PRO A 502 -20.98 27.93 -5.97
CA PRO A 502 -22.37 27.56 -5.66
C PRO A 502 -22.48 26.35 -4.71
N GLY A 503 -21.40 25.53 -4.58
CA GLY A 503 -21.44 24.33 -3.76
C GLY A 503 -20.08 23.72 -3.52
N PHE A 504 -20.07 22.67 -2.70
CA PHE A 504 -18.90 21.86 -2.44
C PHE A 504 -18.76 20.78 -3.52
N VAL A 505 -17.54 20.56 -4.00
CA VAL A 505 -17.23 19.60 -5.07
C VAL A 505 -16.15 18.61 -4.62
N GLU A 506 -16.27 17.36 -5.05
CA GLU A 506 -15.35 16.29 -4.64
C GLU A 506 -13.87 16.56 -4.97
N PRO A 507 -13.49 17.17 -6.11
CA PRO A 507 -12.11 17.53 -6.39
C PRO A 507 -11.47 18.50 -5.38
N LYS A 508 -12.29 19.18 -4.56
CA LYS A 508 -11.86 20.09 -3.50
C LYS A 508 -12.10 19.49 -2.12
N SER A 509 -11.82 18.19 -1.96
CA SER A 509 -12.02 17.47 -0.71
C SER A 509 -10.79 16.68 -0.28
N LEU A 510 -10.70 16.45 1.02
CA LEU A 510 -9.74 15.55 1.67
C LEU A 510 -10.49 14.57 2.56
N HIS A 511 -10.12 13.31 2.48
CA HIS A 511 -10.75 12.26 3.27
C HIS A 511 -9.93 11.94 4.51
N PHE A 512 -10.60 11.62 5.60
CA PHE A 512 -9.99 11.19 6.84
C PHE A 512 -10.87 10.16 7.54
N ARG A 513 -10.34 9.53 8.56
CA ARG A 513 -11.11 8.62 9.39
C ARG A 513 -11.59 9.30 10.66
N ILE A 514 -12.86 9.14 10.97
CA ILE A 514 -13.43 9.61 12.24
C ILE A 514 -13.21 8.53 13.29
N VAL A 515 -12.41 8.81 14.29
CA VAL A 515 -12.26 7.98 15.50
C VAL A 515 -13.41 8.29 16.44
N SER A 516 -14.20 7.29 16.82
CA SER A 516 -15.46 7.48 17.56
C SER A 516 -15.47 6.76 18.92
N ASN A 517 -14.38 6.90 19.65
CA ASN A 517 -14.19 6.31 20.98
C ASN A 517 -14.61 7.21 22.16
N GLY A 518 -15.09 8.42 21.89
CA GLY A 518 -15.44 9.41 22.90
C GLY A 518 -14.27 10.28 23.40
N GLU A 519 -13.05 10.04 22.87
CA GLU A 519 -11.88 10.83 23.19
C GLU A 519 -11.60 11.89 22.11
N PRO A 520 -10.99 13.05 22.48
CA PRO A 520 -10.63 14.06 21.50
C PRO A 520 -9.47 13.60 20.60
N HIS A 521 -9.63 13.80 19.28
CA HIS A 521 -8.63 13.48 18.29
C HIS A 521 -8.30 14.70 17.42
N TYR A 522 -7.01 14.85 17.09
CA TYR A 522 -6.54 15.88 16.18
C TYR A 522 -6.48 15.32 14.76
N TYR A 523 -7.12 16.04 13.84
CA TYR A 523 -7.09 15.76 12.41
C TYR A 523 -6.35 16.89 11.70
N HIS A 524 -5.31 16.56 10.95
CA HIS A 524 -4.45 17.52 10.30
C HIS A 524 -4.63 17.44 8.79
N PHE A 525 -4.98 18.56 8.18
CA PHE A 525 -5.17 18.69 6.75
C PHE A 525 -4.18 19.71 6.23
N SER A 526 -3.30 19.29 5.32
CA SER A 526 -2.22 20.12 4.85
C SER A 526 -2.33 20.36 3.35
N ALA A 527 -1.94 21.55 2.92
CA ALA A 527 -1.91 21.93 1.53
C ALA A 527 -0.85 23.01 1.28
N THR A 528 -0.27 22.99 0.08
CA THR A 528 0.62 24.04 -0.38
C THR A 528 -0.20 25.11 -1.09
N TYR A 529 0.00 26.35 -0.72
CA TYR A 529 -0.69 27.48 -1.36
C TYR A 529 -0.41 27.50 -2.87
N GLY A 530 -1.46 27.67 -3.66
CA GLY A 530 -1.38 27.77 -5.12
C GLY A 530 -1.24 26.45 -5.89
N LEU A 531 -0.86 25.35 -5.24
CA LEU A 531 -0.79 24.02 -5.87
C LEU A 531 -2.00 23.15 -5.55
N SER A 532 -2.74 23.50 -4.50
CA SER A 532 -3.94 22.78 -4.08
C SER A 532 -5.20 23.58 -4.42
N PRO A 533 -6.16 23.01 -5.13
CA PRO A 533 -7.48 23.64 -5.32
C PRO A 533 -8.28 23.75 -4.01
N ILE A 534 -7.74 23.23 -2.91
CA ILE A 534 -8.41 23.10 -1.62
C ILE A 534 -8.25 24.35 -0.76
N PHE A 535 -7.26 25.22 -1.06
CA PHE A 535 -7.03 26.41 -0.26
C PHE A 535 -7.76 27.63 -0.85
N PRO A 536 -8.81 28.12 -0.19
CA PRO A 536 -9.43 29.36 -0.60
C PRO A 536 -8.48 30.52 -0.32
N THR A 537 -8.18 31.29 -1.36
CA THR A 537 -7.45 32.56 -1.25
C THR A 537 -8.36 33.70 -0.80
N LYS A 538 -9.69 33.44 -0.73
CA LYS A 538 -10.76 34.35 -0.35
C LYS A 538 -11.54 33.75 0.81
N ALA A 539 -12.36 34.58 1.45
CA ALA A 539 -13.35 34.10 2.41
C ALA A 539 -14.19 32.96 1.83
N GLY A 540 -14.54 31.99 2.64
CA GLY A 540 -15.26 30.81 2.16
C GLY A 540 -15.76 29.94 3.30
N PHE A 541 -15.90 28.66 3.00
CA PHE A 541 -16.39 27.67 3.94
C PHE A 541 -15.52 26.41 3.89
N LEU A 542 -15.23 25.88 5.08
CA LEU A 542 -14.72 24.55 5.34
C LEU A 542 -15.91 23.69 5.77
N ARG A 543 -16.24 22.63 5.02
CA ARG A 543 -17.26 21.66 5.45
C ARG A 543 -16.56 20.43 5.99
N VAL A 544 -16.84 20.11 7.25
CA VAL A 544 -16.51 18.80 7.83
C VAL A 544 -17.75 17.92 7.72
N ALA A 545 -17.64 16.83 6.97
CA ALA A 545 -18.73 15.89 6.78
C ALA A 545 -18.29 14.48 7.23
N GLY A 546 -19.25 13.62 7.55
CA GLY A 546 -18.93 12.25 7.93
C GLY A 546 -20.11 11.32 7.91
N ARG A 547 -19.80 10.03 8.11
CA ARG A 547 -20.80 8.97 8.29
C ARG A 547 -20.67 8.41 9.69
N CYS A 548 -21.70 8.57 10.51
CA CYS A 548 -21.79 7.96 11.82
C CYS A 548 -23.16 7.27 12.00
N PRO A 549 -23.29 6.29 12.90
CA PRO A 549 -24.60 5.80 13.32
C PRO A 549 -25.46 6.96 13.79
N ARG A 550 -26.79 6.86 13.61
CA ARG A 550 -27.72 7.88 14.13
C ARG A 550 -27.54 8.06 15.63
N ASP A 551 -27.79 9.27 16.12
CA ASP A 551 -27.63 9.67 17.50
C ASP A 551 -26.20 9.63 18.06
N SER A 552 -25.19 9.56 17.19
CA SER A 552 -23.80 9.76 17.61
C SER A 552 -23.57 11.22 18.01
N GLN A 553 -22.73 11.43 18.99
CA GLN A 553 -22.31 12.77 19.42
C GLN A 553 -21.02 13.17 18.69
N ILE A 554 -20.96 14.40 18.22
CA ILE A 554 -19.83 15.00 17.54
C ILE A 554 -19.57 16.33 18.20
N GLN A 555 -18.36 16.57 18.66
CA GLN A 555 -17.94 17.82 19.27
C GLN A 555 -16.71 18.35 18.55
N LEU A 556 -16.78 19.62 18.14
CA LEU A 556 -15.64 20.36 17.60
C LEU A 556 -15.09 21.25 18.71
N ASP A 557 -13.91 20.88 19.23
CA ASP A 557 -13.29 21.56 20.37
C ASP A 557 -12.43 22.73 19.92
N ASN A 558 -11.69 22.55 18.83
CA ASN A 558 -10.75 23.56 18.32
C ASN A 558 -10.47 23.37 16.84
N ILE A 559 -10.33 24.48 16.13
CA ILE A 559 -9.85 24.51 14.75
C ILE A 559 -8.77 25.57 14.65
N VAL A 560 -7.61 25.21 14.16
CA VAL A 560 -6.44 26.10 13.99
C VAL A 560 -5.91 25.98 12.57
N LEU A 561 -5.67 27.11 11.94
CA LEU A 561 -4.85 27.20 10.74
C LEU A 561 -3.43 27.62 11.14
N SER A 562 -2.44 26.86 10.77
CA SER A 562 -1.04 27.12 11.04
C SER A 562 -0.22 27.08 9.76
N LEU A 563 0.83 27.88 9.73
CA LEU A 563 1.88 27.77 8.73
C LEU A 563 2.89 26.73 9.24
N SER A 564 3.01 25.62 8.53
CA SER A 564 3.98 24.58 8.86
C SER A 564 5.24 24.76 8.03
N ARG A 565 6.39 24.87 8.71
CA ARG A 565 7.70 24.91 8.09
C ARG A 565 8.46 23.59 8.17
N VAL A 566 7.76 22.50 8.48
CA VAL A 566 8.39 21.19 8.73
C VAL A 566 9.25 20.75 7.57
N ALA A 567 8.66 20.63 6.40
CA ALA A 567 9.36 20.15 5.22
C ALA A 567 10.51 21.08 4.81
N GLN A 568 10.27 22.39 4.85
CA GLN A 568 11.29 23.40 4.54
C GLN A 568 12.45 23.38 5.56
N THR A 569 12.14 23.20 6.84
CA THR A 569 13.16 23.08 7.89
C THR A 569 14.05 21.85 7.65
N TYR A 570 13.46 20.68 7.38
CA TYR A 570 14.24 19.48 7.08
C TYR A 570 15.01 19.58 5.78
N ARG A 571 14.44 20.21 4.75
CA ARG A 571 15.16 20.49 3.49
C ARG A 571 16.37 21.38 3.74
N ASN A 572 16.22 22.48 4.46
CA ASN A 572 17.31 23.39 4.75
C ASN A 572 18.41 22.72 5.60
N LEU A 573 18.04 21.90 6.59
CA LEU A 573 18.98 21.09 7.35
C LEU A 573 19.76 20.12 6.46
N TYR A 574 19.09 19.44 5.53
CA TYR A 574 19.73 18.53 4.59
C TYR A 574 20.72 19.26 3.68
N LEU A 575 20.32 20.37 3.07
CA LEU A 575 21.17 21.13 2.17
C LEU A 575 22.38 21.75 2.89
N ASN A 576 22.24 22.13 4.16
CA ASN A 576 23.35 22.66 4.98
C ASN A 576 24.32 21.55 5.42
N GLN A 577 23.89 20.29 5.53
CA GLN A 577 24.78 19.17 5.84
C GLN A 577 25.46 18.59 4.58
N ALA A 578 24.91 18.85 3.41
CA ALA A 578 25.46 18.39 2.13
C ALA A 578 26.54 19.35 1.55
N LYS A 579 26.65 20.56 2.10
CA LYS A 579 27.76 21.51 1.88
C LYS A 579 28.91 21.23 2.84
#